data_b7549af6b7becc3ff8b810aae03a501f
#
_entry.id   b7549af6b7becc3ff8b810aae03a501f
#
_cell.length_a   1.000
_cell.length_b   1.000
_cell.length_c   1.000
_cell.angle_alpha   90.00
_cell.angle_beta   90.00
_cell.angle_gamma   90.00
#
_symmetry.space_group_name_H-M   'P 1'
#
loop_
_entity.id
_entity.type
_entity.pdbx_description
1 polymer ?
#
loop_
_entity_poly.entity_id
_entity_poly.type
_entity_poly.pdbx_seq_one_letter_code
_entity_poly.pdbx_strand_id
1 'polypeptide(L)'
;MDNTETKLRATGETTKENGVFDQTIDAGINLSWTIFDGFNITANYQKLKELERQGETNTRIAIEDLIANIAAEYYNYVQHKIRLNNFRYAVSLSKERLRIVEERYHIGNFSRLDYQQAKVDFNADSAQYMKQQELLHTSRIQLNELMASENVDQPFIIRDSLIDVSDKLNFEELWNATLQANASLLKAEQNNTLARLDYKKVSSRDYPYVKMNGGYGYTLNKYDISANSRRAISDSMSASLSASTSSTATAS
;
A
#
# COMPACT_ATOMS: atom_id res chain seq x y z
N MET A 1 -8.37 37.66 -38.99
CA MET A 1 -8.06 38.81 -39.92
C MET A 1 -7.86 40.03 -39.05
N ASP A 2 -6.64 40.27 -38.66
CA ASP A 2 -6.29 41.50 -37.91
C ASP A 2 -5.92 42.59 -38.89
N ASN A 3 -6.73 43.62 -38.94
CA ASN A 3 -6.45 44.84 -39.70
C ASN A 3 -5.60 45.77 -38.83
N THR A 4 -4.33 45.90 -39.12
CA THR A 4 -3.45 46.85 -38.43
C THR A 4 -3.44 48.16 -39.17
N GLU A 5 -4.05 49.21 -38.62
CA GLU A 5 -3.97 50.57 -39.09
C GLU A 5 -2.79 51.29 -38.43
N THR A 6 -1.72 51.54 -39.17
CA THR A 6 -0.58 52.35 -38.68
C THR A 6 -0.66 53.76 -39.25
N LYS A 7 -0.90 54.73 -38.37
CA LYS A 7 -0.94 56.15 -38.73
C LYS A 7 0.41 56.79 -38.49
N LEU A 8 1.14 57.11 -39.57
CA LEU A 8 2.38 57.91 -39.52
C LEU A 8 2.04 59.37 -39.21
N ARG A 9 2.43 59.85 -38.02
CA ARG A 9 2.09 61.19 -37.47
C ARG A 9 2.76 62.35 -38.16
N ALA A 10 3.73 62.10 -39.08
CA ALA A 10 4.50 63.20 -39.75
C ALA A 10 3.97 63.61 -41.12
N THR A 11 3.18 62.76 -41.80
CA THR A 11 2.73 63.08 -43.19
C THR A 11 1.22 62.94 -43.41
N GLY A 12 0.46 62.52 -42.42
CA GLY A 12 -0.99 62.32 -42.54
C GLY A 12 -1.42 61.19 -43.49
N GLU A 13 -0.48 60.37 -43.92
CA GLU A 13 -0.73 59.25 -44.81
C GLU A 13 -1.14 58.00 -44.00
N THR A 14 -2.32 57.48 -44.31
CA THR A 14 -2.83 56.25 -43.64
C THR A 14 -2.54 55.09 -44.56
N THR A 15 -1.57 54.28 -44.21
CA THR A 15 -1.31 53.04 -44.93
C THR A 15 -2.20 51.94 -44.33
N LYS A 16 -3.19 51.49 -45.11
CA LYS A 16 -4.00 50.34 -44.77
C LYS A 16 -3.33 49.07 -45.29
N GLU A 17 -2.73 48.30 -44.45
CA GLU A 17 -2.28 46.92 -44.78
C GLU A 17 -3.45 45.97 -44.56
N ASN A 18 -4.08 45.55 -45.62
CA ASN A 18 -5.10 44.52 -45.60
C ASN A 18 -4.44 43.18 -45.92
N GLY A 19 -4.47 42.27 -44.96
CA GLY A 19 -4.25 40.84 -45.16
C GLY A 19 -2.78 40.40 -45.13
N VAL A 20 -2.12 40.56 -43.99
CA VAL A 20 -0.90 39.77 -43.72
C VAL A 20 -1.35 38.35 -43.35
N PHE A 21 -1.05 37.41 -44.22
CA PHE A 21 -1.30 36.00 -43.95
C PHE A 21 0.03 35.37 -43.53
N ASP A 22 0.21 35.11 -42.22
CA ASP A 22 1.36 34.39 -41.70
C ASP A 22 0.93 32.94 -41.44
N GLN A 23 1.56 32.01 -42.11
CA GLN A 23 1.29 30.58 -41.94
C GLN A 23 2.62 29.87 -41.59
N THR A 24 2.79 29.57 -40.32
CA THR A 24 3.93 28.82 -39.83
C THR A 24 3.49 27.39 -39.55
N ILE A 25 4.14 26.42 -40.16
CA ILE A 25 3.93 25.00 -39.90
C ILE A 25 5.26 24.42 -39.44
N ASP A 26 5.34 24.03 -38.16
CA ASP A 26 6.49 23.37 -37.57
C ASP A 26 6.18 21.90 -37.36
N ALA A 27 7.06 21.02 -37.84
CA ALA A 27 7.00 19.59 -37.57
C ALA A 27 8.40 19.08 -37.23
N GLY A 28 8.56 18.50 -36.07
CA GLY A 28 9.88 18.02 -35.61
C GLY A 28 9.81 16.66 -34.92
N ILE A 29 10.82 15.82 -35.19
CA ILE A 29 11.05 14.57 -34.47
C ILE A 29 12.38 14.71 -33.75
N ASN A 30 12.37 14.57 -32.42
CA ASN A 30 13.57 14.62 -31.58
C ASN A 30 13.81 13.25 -30.97
N LEU A 31 14.98 12.66 -31.22
CA LEU A 31 15.46 11.43 -30.63
C LEU A 31 16.53 11.74 -29.60
N SER A 32 16.33 11.27 -28.37
CA SER A 32 17.29 11.43 -27.29
C SER A 32 17.65 10.05 -26.74
N TRP A 33 18.93 9.68 -26.86
CA TRP A 33 19.40 8.37 -26.45
C TRP A 33 20.58 8.52 -25.50
N THR A 34 20.46 7.91 -24.31
CA THR A 34 21.55 7.79 -23.34
C THR A 34 22.37 6.56 -23.70
N ILE A 35 23.61 6.75 -24.15
CA ILE A 35 24.53 5.67 -24.54
C ILE A 35 25.21 5.08 -23.31
N PHE A 36 25.64 5.95 -22.39
CA PHE A 36 26.31 5.56 -21.16
C PHE A 36 25.96 6.52 -20.02
N ASP A 37 25.63 6.00 -18.85
CA ASP A 37 25.20 6.75 -17.67
C ASP A 37 25.94 6.31 -16.39
N GLY A 38 27.17 5.83 -16.52
CA GLY A 38 27.93 5.33 -15.37
C GLY A 38 27.35 4.07 -14.72
N PHE A 39 26.65 3.22 -15.47
CA PHE A 39 25.94 2.03 -14.98
C PHE A 39 24.71 2.30 -14.09
N ASN A 40 24.22 3.54 -14.04
CA ASN A 40 23.02 3.90 -13.26
C ASN A 40 21.79 3.12 -13.73
N ILE A 41 21.56 3.00 -15.06
CA ILE A 41 20.44 2.24 -15.63
C ILE A 41 20.52 0.78 -15.17
N THR A 42 21.70 0.16 -15.23
CA THR A 42 21.92 -1.24 -14.81
C THR A 42 21.68 -1.42 -13.31
N ALA A 43 22.21 -0.52 -12.48
CA ALA A 43 21.98 -0.56 -11.03
C ALA A 43 20.51 -0.36 -10.68
N ASN A 44 19.84 0.56 -11.37
CA ASN A 44 18.40 0.80 -11.18
C ASN A 44 17.55 -0.39 -11.61
N TYR A 45 17.89 -1.06 -12.72
CA TYR A 45 17.21 -2.29 -13.15
C TYR A 45 17.36 -3.40 -12.10
N GLN A 46 18.59 -3.62 -11.59
CA GLN A 46 18.84 -4.60 -10.53
C GLN A 46 18.07 -4.25 -9.24
N LYS A 47 18.00 -2.96 -8.90
CA LYS A 47 17.22 -2.49 -7.76
C LYS A 47 15.72 -2.78 -7.92
N LEU A 48 15.14 -2.50 -9.09
CA LEU A 48 13.72 -2.78 -9.36
C LEU A 48 13.42 -4.28 -9.27
N LYS A 49 14.32 -5.12 -9.80
CA LYS A 49 14.20 -6.58 -9.69
C LYS A 49 14.26 -7.07 -8.23
N GLU A 50 15.11 -6.45 -7.41
CA GLU A 50 15.20 -6.79 -5.99
C GLU A 50 13.97 -6.27 -5.20
N LEU A 51 13.41 -5.13 -5.58
CA LEU A 51 12.14 -4.63 -5.03
C LEU A 51 10.95 -5.55 -5.36
N GLU A 52 10.93 -6.14 -6.56
CA GLU A 52 9.95 -7.16 -6.94
C GLU A 52 10.04 -8.37 -5.98
N ARG A 53 11.24 -8.92 -5.79
CA ARG A 53 11.48 -10.02 -4.85
C ARG A 53 11.10 -9.68 -3.41
N GLN A 54 11.41 -8.43 -3.00
CA GLN A 54 11.02 -7.94 -1.67
C GLN A 54 9.50 -7.83 -1.55
N GLY A 55 8.79 -7.48 -2.62
CA GLY A 55 7.33 -7.51 -2.70
C GLY A 55 6.76 -8.90 -2.43
N GLU A 56 7.34 -9.94 -3.03
CA GLU A 56 6.97 -11.34 -2.78
C GLU A 56 7.25 -11.74 -1.32
N THR A 57 8.40 -11.36 -0.78
CA THR A 57 8.76 -11.60 0.62
C THR A 57 7.79 -10.89 1.58
N ASN A 58 7.40 -9.65 1.30
CA ASN A 58 6.42 -8.92 2.09
C ASN A 58 5.05 -9.60 2.07
N THR A 59 4.63 -10.11 0.92
CA THR A 59 3.38 -10.88 0.79
C THR A 59 3.43 -12.15 1.64
N ARG A 60 4.56 -12.86 1.61
CA ARG A 60 4.77 -14.04 2.45
C ARG A 60 4.69 -13.70 3.94
N ILE A 61 5.35 -12.63 4.40
CA ILE A 61 5.27 -12.16 5.79
C ILE A 61 3.82 -11.87 6.17
N ALA A 62 3.08 -11.15 5.33
CA ALA A 62 1.68 -10.82 5.60
C ALA A 62 0.79 -12.08 5.73
N ILE A 63 1.05 -13.11 4.92
CA ILE A 63 0.34 -14.40 5.01
C ILE A 63 0.72 -15.13 6.30
N GLU A 64 2.00 -15.21 6.64
CA GLU A 64 2.48 -15.86 7.88
C GLU A 64 1.90 -15.17 9.12
N ASP A 65 1.90 -13.84 9.16
CA ASP A 65 1.32 -13.04 10.24
C ASP A 65 -0.21 -13.24 10.34
N LEU A 66 -0.90 -13.29 9.21
CA LEU A 66 -2.35 -13.55 9.19
C LEU A 66 -2.67 -14.93 9.75
N ILE A 67 -1.94 -15.96 9.34
CA ILE A 67 -2.11 -17.33 9.84
C ILE A 67 -1.85 -17.39 11.36
N ALA A 68 -0.79 -16.71 11.83
CA ALA A 68 -0.48 -16.65 13.26
C ALA A 68 -1.59 -15.96 14.06
N ASN A 69 -2.14 -14.84 13.53
CA ASN A 69 -3.23 -14.12 14.17
C ASN A 69 -4.53 -14.94 14.19
N ILE A 70 -4.87 -15.64 13.11
CA ILE A 70 -6.03 -16.54 13.07
C ILE A 70 -5.86 -17.67 14.08
N ALA A 71 -4.68 -18.29 14.16
CA ALA A 71 -4.40 -19.33 15.12
C ALA A 71 -4.52 -18.83 16.58
N ALA A 72 -3.95 -17.66 16.87
CA ALA A 72 -4.04 -17.04 18.18
C ALA A 72 -5.50 -16.77 18.59
N GLU A 73 -6.30 -16.17 17.67
CA GLU A 73 -7.70 -15.87 17.95
C GLU A 73 -8.57 -17.15 18.04
N TYR A 74 -8.25 -18.19 17.26
CA TYR A 74 -8.90 -19.48 17.39
C TYR A 74 -8.71 -20.08 18.80
N TYR A 75 -7.48 -20.10 19.33
CA TYR A 75 -7.22 -20.59 20.68
C TYR A 75 -7.83 -19.69 21.75
N ASN A 76 -7.89 -18.40 21.54
CA ASN A 76 -8.61 -17.45 22.39
C ASN A 76 -10.11 -17.79 22.46
N TYR A 77 -10.73 -18.04 21.31
CA TYR A 77 -12.12 -18.47 21.23
C TYR A 77 -12.35 -19.81 21.94
N VAL A 78 -11.47 -20.80 21.76
CA VAL A 78 -11.52 -22.09 22.48
C VAL A 78 -11.44 -21.86 23.99
N GLN A 79 -10.54 -21.01 24.46
CA GLN A 79 -10.40 -20.66 25.87
C GLN A 79 -11.68 -20.01 26.42
N HIS A 80 -12.28 -19.05 25.70
CA HIS A 80 -13.54 -18.43 26.10
C HIS A 80 -14.68 -19.44 26.18
N LYS A 81 -14.73 -20.42 25.30
CA LYS A 81 -15.74 -21.49 25.32
C LYS A 81 -15.56 -22.39 26.55
N ILE A 82 -14.33 -22.77 26.87
CA ILE A 82 -14.05 -23.58 28.08
C ILE A 82 -14.45 -22.82 29.33
N ARG A 83 -14.06 -21.53 29.43
CA ARG A 83 -14.47 -20.66 30.56
C ARG A 83 -15.98 -20.51 30.68
N LEU A 84 -16.68 -20.37 29.57
CA LEU A 84 -18.15 -20.27 29.56
C LEU A 84 -18.78 -21.54 30.16
N ASN A 85 -18.28 -22.71 29.81
CA ASN A 85 -18.76 -23.97 30.41
C ASN A 85 -18.53 -24.00 31.94
N ASN A 86 -17.36 -23.56 32.41
CA ASN A 86 -17.06 -23.47 33.83
C ASN A 86 -18.02 -22.51 34.56
N PHE A 87 -18.25 -21.32 34.01
CA PHE A 87 -19.25 -20.38 34.58
C PHE A 87 -20.68 -20.95 34.54
N ARG A 88 -21.02 -21.71 33.51
CA ARG A 88 -22.31 -22.42 33.46
C ARG A 88 -22.50 -23.38 34.64
N TYR A 89 -21.45 -24.15 34.99
CA TYR A 89 -21.45 -25.00 36.15
C TYR A 89 -21.54 -24.20 37.45
N ALA A 90 -20.80 -23.08 37.57
CA ALA A 90 -20.85 -22.22 38.75
C ALA A 90 -22.26 -21.67 38.97
N VAL A 91 -22.91 -21.15 37.91
CA VAL A 91 -24.31 -20.66 37.97
C VAL A 91 -25.26 -21.78 38.36
N SER A 92 -25.10 -23.02 37.85
CA SER A 92 -25.96 -24.14 38.22
C SER A 92 -25.82 -24.51 39.70
N LEU A 93 -24.59 -24.45 40.21
CA LEU A 93 -24.29 -24.73 41.61
C LEU A 93 -24.85 -23.64 42.55
N SER A 94 -24.60 -22.39 42.24
CA SER A 94 -25.11 -21.26 43.06
C SER A 94 -26.63 -21.16 43.03
N LYS A 95 -27.27 -21.51 41.89
CA LYS A 95 -28.73 -21.60 41.79
C LYS A 95 -29.28 -22.69 42.72
N GLU A 96 -28.67 -23.87 42.75
CA GLU A 96 -29.11 -24.96 43.61
C GLU A 96 -28.83 -24.61 45.10
N ARG A 97 -27.71 -23.98 45.42
CA ARG A 97 -27.46 -23.46 46.77
C ARG A 97 -28.54 -22.46 47.19
N LEU A 98 -28.88 -21.51 46.32
CA LEU A 98 -29.93 -20.54 46.60
C LEU A 98 -31.28 -21.24 46.88
N ARG A 99 -31.64 -22.22 46.07
CA ARG A 99 -32.85 -23.01 46.26
C ARG A 99 -32.89 -23.69 47.64
N ILE A 100 -31.78 -24.36 48.04
CA ILE A 100 -31.69 -25.05 49.34
C ILE A 100 -31.77 -24.02 50.51
N VAL A 101 -31.11 -22.87 50.40
CA VAL A 101 -31.11 -21.86 51.44
C VAL A 101 -32.50 -21.21 51.55
N GLU A 102 -33.20 -20.97 50.44
CA GLU A 102 -34.55 -20.46 50.39
C GLU A 102 -35.54 -21.39 51.09
N GLU A 103 -35.50 -22.67 50.79
CA GLU A 103 -36.35 -23.67 51.46
C GLU A 103 -36.08 -23.74 52.98
N ARG A 104 -34.79 -23.72 53.39
CA ARG A 104 -34.40 -23.72 54.81
C ARG A 104 -34.79 -22.42 55.53
N TYR A 105 -34.77 -21.29 54.82
CA TYR A 105 -35.27 -20.02 55.36
C TYR A 105 -36.75 -20.08 55.64
N HIS A 106 -37.56 -20.60 54.71
CA HIS A 106 -38.98 -20.75 54.86
C HIS A 106 -39.40 -21.62 56.03
N ILE A 107 -38.64 -22.68 56.32
CA ILE A 107 -38.87 -23.53 57.49
C ILE A 107 -38.21 -23.03 58.80
N GLY A 108 -37.61 -21.81 58.76
CA GLY A 108 -37.03 -21.18 59.96
C GLY A 108 -35.62 -21.65 60.34
N ASN A 109 -34.96 -22.49 59.55
CA ASN A 109 -33.61 -23.03 59.86
C ASN A 109 -32.45 -22.14 59.40
N PHE A 110 -32.71 -21.11 58.62
CA PHE A 110 -31.71 -20.16 58.12
C PHE A 110 -32.13 -18.70 58.35
N SER A 111 -31.13 -17.82 58.54
CA SER A 111 -31.41 -16.39 58.71
C SER A 111 -31.75 -15.71 57.40
N ARG A 112 -32.42 -14.56 57.49
CA ARG A 112 -32.67 -13.68 56.34
C ARG A 112 -31.36 -13.23 55.68
N LEU A 113 -30.28 -13.09 56.46
CA LEU A 113 -28.96 -12.69 55.98
C LEU A 113 -28.38 -13.78 55.05
N ASP A 114 -28.45 -15.06 55.49
CA ASP A 114 -27.95 -16.19 54.69
C ASP A 114 -28.71 -16.31 53.36
N TYR A 115 -30.01 -16.09 53.37
CA TYR A 115 -30.82 -16.07 52.13
C TYR A 115 -30.42 -14.92 51.19
N GLN A 116 -30.24 -13.70 51.72
CA GLN A 116 -29.78 -12.56 50.89
C GLN A 116 -28.40 -12.79 50.36
N GLN A 117 -27.47 -13.33 51.12
CA GLN A 117 -26.11 -13.65 50.68
C GLN A 117 -26.12 -14.67 49.54
N ALA A 118 -26.88 -15.75 49.65
CA ALA A 118 -27.01 -16.75 48.59
C ALA A 118 -27.58 -16.14 47.28
N LYS A 119 -28.50 -15.17 47.40
CA LYS A 119 -29.04 -14.44 46.25
C LYS A 119 -28.03 -13.53 45.60
N VAL A 120 -27.21 -12.84 46.39
CA VAL A 120 -26.09 -12.00 45.88
C VAL A 120 -25.08 -12.86 45.14
N ASP A 121 -24.69 -14.00 45.73
CA ASP A 121 -23.74 -14.94 45.11
C ASP A 121 -24.25 -15.49 43.78
N PHE A 122 -25.52 -15.90 43.70
CA PHE A 122 -26.14 -16.34 42.45
C PHE A 122 -26.18 -15.23 41.39
N ASN A 123 -26.50 -13.99 41.79
CA ASN A 123 -26.53 -12.86 40.88
C ASN A 123 -25.12 -12.52 40.35
N ALA A 124 -24.09 -12.61 41.22
CA ALA A 124 -22.71 -12.39 40.85
C ALA A 124 -22.21 -13.43 39.81
N ASP A 125 -22.48 -14.73 40.08
CA ASP A 125 -22.14 -15.80 39.16
C ASP A 125 -22.87 -15.69 37.81
N SER A 126 -24.17 -15.32 37.86
CA SER A 126 -24.97 -15.07 36.67
C SER A 126 -24.43 -13.91 35.81
N ALA A 127 -24.01 -12.84 36.47
CA ALA A 127 -23.39 -11.68 35.79
C ALA A 127 -22.06 -12.07 35.13
N GLN A 128 -21.23 -12.88 35.81
CA GLN A 128 -19.98 -13.40 35.22
C GLN A 128 -20.24 -14.30 34.00
N TYR A 129 -21.25 -15.17 34.08
CA TYR A 129 -21.66 -16.00 32.96
C TYR A 129 -22.09 -15.17 31.73
N MET A 130 -22.93 -14.14 31.94
CA MET A 130 -23.38 -13.25 30.85
C MET A 130 -22.18 -12.49 30.22
N LYS A 131 -21.26 -11.99 31.05
CA LYS A 131 -20.06 -11.33 30.56
C LYS A 131 -19.21 -12.29 29.73
N GLN A 132 -19.04 -13.53 30.18
CA GLN A 132 -18.25 -14.52 29.42
C GLN A 132 -18.95 -14.92 28.12
N GLN A 133 -20.28 -14.93 28.08
CA GLN A 133 -21.06 -15.17 26.86
C GLN A 133 -20.83 -14.05 25.82
N GLU A 134 -20.79 -12.81 26.27
CA GLU A 134 -20.45 -11.65 25.42
C GLU A 134 -19.02 -11.78 24.87
N LEU A 135 -18.02 -12.08 25.71
CA LEU A 135 -16.63 -12.26 25.28
C LEU A 135 -16.50 -13.37 24.24
N LEU A 136 -17.21 -14.49 24.43
CA LEU A 136 -17.23 -15.57 23.43
C LEU A 136 -17.84 -15.12 22.10
N HIS A 137 -18.93 -14.33 22.15
CA HIS A 137 -19.56 -13.78 20.95
C HIS A 137 -18.62 -12.83 20.21
N THR A 138 -17.96 -11.92 20.94
CA THR A 138 -16.99 -10.96 20.37
C THR A 138 -15.81 -11.68 19.72
N SER A 139 -15.21 -12.66 20.41
CA SER A 139 -14.12 -13.46 19.86
C SER A 139 -14.53 -14.25 18.60
N ARG A 140 -15.78 -14.73 18.53
CA ARG A 140 -16.32 -15.36 17.32
C ARG A 140 -16.38 -14.37 16.13
N ILE A 141 -16.86 -13.16 16.38
CA ILE A 141 -16.91 -12.11 15.34
C ILE A 141 -15.51 -11.76 14.86
N GLN A 142 -14.56 -11.55 15.78
CA GLN A 142 -13.17 -11.24 15.46
C GLN A 142 -12.51 -12.35 14.62
N LEU A 143 -12.76 -13.61 14.95
CA LEU A 143 -12.24 -14.73 14.19
C LEU A 143 -12.85 -14.79 12.76
N ASN A 144 -14.16 -14.56 12.61
CA ASN A 144 -14.82 -14.48 11.31
C ASN A 144 -14.31 -13.30 10.47
N GLU A 145 -14.05 -12.16 11.11
CA GLU A 145 -13.48 -10.98 10.46
C GLU A 145 -12.07 -11.26 9.94
N LEU A 146 -11.19 -11.87 10.75
CA LEU A 146 -9.84 -12.27 10.34
C LEU A 146 -9.84 -13.25 9.17
N MET A 147 -10.85 -14.13 9.10
CA MET A 147 -11.03 -15.06 7.98
C MET A 147 -11.76 -14.45 6.77
N ALA A 148 -12.11 -13.18 6.83
CA ALA A 148 -12.89 -12.49 5.79
C ALA A 148 -14.20 -13.23 5.42
N SER A 149 -14.90 -13.81 6.40
CA SER A 149 -16.17 -14.50 6.19
C SER A 149 -17.27 -13.51 5.81
N GLU A 150 -18.09 -13.85 4.81
CA GLU A 150 -19.24 -13.03 4.41
C GLU A 150 -20.23 -12.80 5.57
N ASN A 151 -20.37 -13.78 6.44
CA ASN A 151 -21.19 -13.67 7.64
C ASN A 151 -20.31 -13.70 8.89
N VAL A 152 -20.09 -12.51 9.47
CA VAL A 152 -19.25 -12.34 10.67
C VAL A 152 -19.82 -13.03 11.92
N ASP A 153 -21.09 -13.38 11.94
CA ASP A 153 -21.75 -14.06 13.08
C ASP A 153 -21.94 -15.56 12.86
N GLN A 154 -21.28 -16.14 11.86
CA GLN A 154 -21.37 -17.56 11.56
C GLN A 154 -20.83 -18.42 12.73
N PRO A 155 -21.59 -19.42 13.20
CA PRO A 155 -21.11 -20.30 14.28
C PRO A 155 -20.03 -21.26 13.80
N PHE A 156 -19.01 -21.47 14.64
CA PHE A 156 -17.96 -22.46 14.40
C PHE A 156 -18.22 -23.77 15.14
N ILE A 157 -17.89 -24.87 14.47
CA ILE A 157 -17.83 -26.18 15.12
C ILE A 157 -16.38 -26.40 15.58
N ILE A 158 -16.14 -26.20 16.87
CA ILE A 158 -14.84 -26.51 17.47
C ILE A 158 -14.76 -28.01 17.70
N ARG A 159 -13.70 -28.63 17.20
CA ARG A 159 -13.36 -30.03 17.47
C ARG A 159 -12.42 -30.15 18.67
N ASP A 160 -11.61 -29.12 18.92
CA ASP A 160 -10.61 -29.12 19.98
C ASP A 160 -11.26 -28.74 21.31
N SER A 161 -11.27 -29.68 22.24
CA SER A 161 -11.72 -29.46 23.63
C SER A 161 -10.58 -29.18 24.60
N LEU A 162 -9.34 -29.42 24.17
CA LEU A 162 -8.10 -29.25 24.95
C LEU A 162 -7.07 -28.55 24.06
N ILE A 163 -6.31 -27.64 24.66
CA ILE A 163 -5.14 -27.03 24.03
C ILE A 163 -3.96 -27.88 24.44
N ASP A 164 -3.44 -28.69 23.50
CA ASP A 164 -2.23 -29.48 23.70
C ASP A 164 -1.01 -28.63 23.34
N VAL A 165 -0.14 -28.39 24.30
CA VAL A 165 1.10 -27.64 24.11
C VAL A 165 2.27 -28.62 24.13
N SER A 166 2.99 -28.72 23.03
CA SER A 166 4.20 -29.53 22.95
C SER A 166 5.32 -28.91 23.79
N ASP A 167 5.73 -29.58 24.87
CA ASP A 167 6.82 -29.11 25.75
C ASP A 167 8.23 -29.35 25.18
N LYS A 168 8.34 -30.03 24.03
CA LYS A 168 9.63 -30.46 23.46
C LYS A 168 10.06 -29.56 22.32
N LEU A 169 10.29 -28.29 22.61
CA LEU A 169 10.92 -27.36 21.66
C LEU A 169 12.45 -27.43 21.88
N ASN A 170 13.18 -27.91 20.86
CA ASN A 170 14.64 -27.85 20.83
C ASN A 170 15.11 -26.52 20.29
N PHE A 171 15.84 -25.76 21.11
CA PHE A 171 16.36 -24.43 20.73
C PHE A 171 17.24 -24.48 19.46
N GLU A 172 18.13 -25.47 19.36
CA GLU A 172 19.05 -25.60 18.21
C GLU A 172 18.30 -25.82 16.88
N GLU A 173 17.28 -26.68 16.92
CA GLU A 173 16.43 -26.93 15.72
C GLU A 173 15.63 -25.70 15.33
N LEU A 174 15.04 -25.01 16.30
CA LEU A 174 14.30 -23.76 16.06
C LEU A 174 15.20 -22.65 15.52
N TRP A 175 16.41 -22.53 16.08
CA TRP A 175 17.39 -21.56 15.63
C TRP A 175 17.78 -21.78 14.16
N ASN A 176 18.15 -23.02 13.82
CA ASN A 176 18.52 -23.39 12.46
C ASN A 176 17.35 -23.21 11.47
N ALA A 177 16.14 -23.58 11.86
CA ALA A 177 14.94 -23.36 11.06
C ALA A 177 14.65 -21.87 10.86
N THR A 178 14.84 -21.04 11.90
CA THR A 178 14.68 -19.58 11.81
C THR A 178 15.66 -18.97 10.83
N LEU A 179 16.94 -19.34 10.91
CA LEU A 179 17.97 -18.83 10.00
C LEU A 179 17.68 -19.17 8.53
N GLN A 180 17.05 -20.31 8.26
CA GLN A 180 16.81 -20.78 6.91
C GLN A 180 15.46 -20.30 6.33
N ALA A 181 14.43 -20.15 7.16
CA ALA A 181 13.06 -19.98 6.69
C ALA A 181 12.39 -18.66 7.09
N ASN A 182 13.00 -17.86 7.98
CA ASN A 182 12.38 -16.65 8.49
C ASN A 182 12.31 -15.55 7.41
N ALA A 183 11.10 -15.20 6.98
CA ALA A 183 10.87 -14.21 5.94
C ALA A 183 11.30 -12.79 6.34
N SER A 184 11.24 -12.45 7.63
CA SER A 184 11.71 -11.15 8.14
C SER A 184 13.23 -11.01 8.05
N LEU A 185 13.97 -12.10 8.30
CA LEU A 185 15.43 -12.13 8.13
C LEU A 185 15.81 -11.99 6.65
N LEU A 186 15.11 -12.70 5.76
CA LEU A 186 15.28 -12.56 4.30
C LEU A 186 15.01 -11.13 3.84
N LYS A 187 13.97 -10.48 4.34
CA LYS A 187 13.67 -9.06 4.06
C LYS A 187 14.81 -8.14 4.51
N ALA A 188 15.42 -8.40 5.66
CA ALA A 188 16.55 -7.61 6.15
C ALA A 188 17.79 -7.76 5.24
N GLU A 189 18.04 -8.96 4.71
CA GLU A 189 19.11 -9.21 3.72
C GLU A 189 18.82 -8.50 2.38
N GLN A 190 17.59 -8.54 1.91
CA GLN A 190 17.14 -7.79 0.72
C GLN A 190 17.30 -6.28 0.90
N ASN A 191 17.00 -5.73 2.09
CA ASN A 191 17.24 -4.32 2.40
C ASN A 191 18.74 -3.96 2.32
N ASN A 192 19.62 -4.83 2.79
CA ASN A 192 21.08 -4.64 2.65
C ASN A 192 21.50 -4.65 1.17
N THR A 193 20.93 -5.55 0.38
CA THR A 193 21.18 -5.62 -1.07
C THR A 193 20.68 -4.34 -1.78
N LEU A 194 19.49 -3.84 -1.44
CA LEU A 194 18.96 -2.58 -1.95
C LEU A 194 19.85 -1.39 -1.60
N ALA A 195 20.33 -1.31 -0.36
CA ALA A 195 21.26 -0.27 0.07
C ALA A 195 22.58 -0.30 -0.72
N ARG A 196 23.12 -1.49 -1.01
CA ARG A 196 24.32 -1.66 -1.87
C ARG A 196 24.05 -1.22 -3.31
N LEU A 197 22.85 -1.47 -3.86
CA LEU A 197 22.47 -1.03 -5.19
C LEU A 197 22.26 0.49 -5.24
N ASP A 198 21.72 1.09 -4.18
CA ASP A 198 21.62 2.55 -4.04
C ASP A 198 23.00 3.20 -3.97
N TYR A 199 23.95 2.62 -3.23
CA TYR A 199 25.33 3.07 -3.23
C TYR A 199 25.93 3.03 -4.65
N LYS A 200 25.76 1.92 -5.39
CA LYS A 200 26.21 1.83 -6.80
C LYS A 200 25.58 2.90 -7.68
N LYS A 201 24.28 3.19 -7.48
CA LYS A 201 23.56 4.23 -8.20
C LYS A 201 24.11 5.63 -7.91
N VAL A 202 24.48 5.92 -6.66
CA VAL A 202 25.11 7.20 -6.30
C VAL A 202 26.51 7.29 -6.87
N SER A 203 27.31 6.23 -6.73
CA SER A 203 28.67 6.14 -7.27
C SER A 203 28.73 6.20 -8.80
N SER A 204 27.59 5.95 -9.49
CA SER A 204 27.53 6.11 -10.96
C SER A 204 27.76 7.55 -11.42
N ARG A 205 27.58 8.54 -10.53
CA ARG A 205 27.81 9.97 -10.81
C ARG A 205 29.31 10.31 -10.97
N ASP A 206 30.19 9.45 -10.48
CA ASP A 206 31.65 9.62 -10.62
C ASP A 206 32.14 9.19 -12.01
N TYR A 207 31.28 8.58 -12.82
CA TYR A 207 31.58 8.15 -14.18
C TYR A 207 31.09 9.16 -15.23
N PRO A 208 31.71 9.20 -16.42
CA PRO A 208 31.29 10.09 -17.50
C PRO A 208 29.87 9.73 -17.96
N TYR A 209 29.11 10.76 -18.32
CA TYR A 209 27.76 10.62 -18.87
C TYR A 209 27.80 10.93 -20.39
N VAL A 210 27.32 9.98 -21.20
CA VAL A 210 27.29 10.13 -22.67
C VAL A 210 25.87 10.03 -23.16
N LYS A 211 25.38 11.13 -23.74
CA LYS A 211 24.05 11.24 -24.33
C LYS A 211 24.16 11.66 -25.80
N MET A 212 23.44 11.00 -26.67
CA MET A 212 23.26 11.37 -28.07
C MET A 212 21.88 11.96 -28.28
N ASN A 213 21.84 13.15 -28.88
CA ASN A 213 20.59 13.79 -29.28
C ASN A 213 20.61 13.95 -30.81
N GLY A 214 19.55 13.50 -31.47
CA GLY A 214 19.31 13.70 -32.88
C GLY A 214 17.95 14.36 -33.06
N GLY A 215 17.90 15.39 -33.93
CA GLY A 215 16.65 16.05 -34.27
C GLY A 215 16.50 16.19 -35.77
N TYR A 216 15.29 15.98 -36.27
CA TYR A 216 14.91 16.29 -37.62
C TYR A 216 13.71 17.23 -37.54
N GLY A 217 13.85 18.41 -38.11
CA GLY A 217 12.82 19.46 -38.13
C GLY A 217 12.47 19.88 -39.56
N TYR A 218 11.22 20.23 -39.77
CA TYR A 218 10.75 20.83 -41.03
C TYR A 218 9.96 22.10 -40.68
N THR A 219 10.38 23.25 -41.18
CA THR A 219 9.73 24.52 -40.96
C THR A 219 9.26 25.07 -42.31
N LEU A 220 7.98 25.35 -42.45
CA LEU A 220 7.38 25.95 -43.64
C LEU A 220 6.83 27.33 -43.26
N ASN A 221 7.52 28.38 -43.68
CA ASN A 221 7.04 29.74 -43.50
C ASN A 221 6.47 30.27 -44.84
N LYS A 222 5.21 30.63 -44.88
CA LYS A 222 4.58 31.22 -46.02
C LYS A 222 4.13 32.63 -45.66
N TYR A 223 4.79 33.62 -46.24
CA TYR A 223 4.38 35.03 -46.16
C TYR A 223 3.58 35.40 -47.41
N ASP A 224 2.33 35.82 -47.24
CA ASP A 224 1.49 36.31 -48.33
C ASP A 224 1.27 37.84 -48.10
N ILE A 225 1.99 38.66 -48.84
CA ILE A 225 1.80 40.11 -48.82
C ILE A 225 0.84 40.48 -49.92
N SER A 226 -0.29 41.09 -49.60
CA SER A 226 -1.33 41.45 -50.57
C SER A 226 -0.86 42.35 -51.63
N ALA A 227 -1.44 42.18 -52.79
CA ALA A 227 -1.06 42.65 -54.14
C ALA A 227 -1.02 44.17 -54.39
N ASN A 228 -0.85 45.05 -53.39
CA ASN A 228 -0.78 46.50 -53.65
C ASN A 228 0.62 47.08 -53.67
N SER A 229 1.68 46.31 -53.39
CA SER A 229 3.04 46.75 -53.76
C SER A 229 3.48 46.00 -55.01
N ARG A 230 3.59 46.76 -56.07
CA ARG A 230 4.11 46.35 -57.41
C ARG A 230 5.61 46.00 -57.37
N ARG A 231 6.06 45.29 -56.35
CA ARG A 231 7.36 44.64 -56.35
C ARG A 231 7.06 43.15 -56.30
N ALA A 232 7.47 42.47 -57.36
CA ALA A 232 7.47 41.02 -57.41
C ALA A 232 8.20 40.44 -56.17
N ILE A 233 7.42 40.02 -55.18
CA ILE A 233 7.94 39.27 -54.11
C ILE A 233 7.98 37.85 -54.62
N SER A 234 9.19 37.37 -54.90
CA SER A 234 9.40 35.94 -55.14
C SER A 234 8.90 35.18 -53.93
N ASP A 235 7.95 34.28 -54.15
CA ASP A 235 7.56 33.28 -53.14
C ASP A 235 8.82 32.60 -52.63
N SER A 236 9.39 33.08 -51.53
CA SER A 236 10.54 32.44 -50.91
C SER A 236 10.02 31.32 -50.02
N MET A 237 9.79 30.17 -50.61
CA MET A 237 9.64 28.93 -49.89
C MET A 237 11.03 28.53 -49.33
N SER A 238 11.33 28.90 -48.12
CA SER A 238 12.55 28.44 -47.45
C SER A 238 12.25 27.18 -46.67
N ALA A 239 12.56 26.04 -47.27
CA ALA A 239 12.63 24.77 -46.55
C ALA A 239 14.02 24.62 -45.91
N SER A 240 14.11 24.80 -44.60
CA SER A 240 15.36 24.56 -43.88
C SER A 240 15.37 23.15 -43.31
N LEU A 241 16.17 22.29 -43.91
CA LEU A 241 16.49 20.97 -43.38
C LEU A 241 17.66 21.16 -42.42
N SER A 242 17.39 21.14 -41.09
CA SER A 242 18.45 21.19 -40.09
C SER A 242 18.60 19.83 -39.43
N ALA A 243 19.63 19.08 -39.79
CA ALA A 243 20.10 17.94 -39.04
C ALA A 243 21.19 18.41 -38.07
N SER A 244 20.89 18.51 -36.79
CA SER A 244 21.90 18.79 -35.75
C SER A 244 22.20 17.55 -34.93
N THR A 245 23.42 17.01 -35.09
CA THR A 245 23.96 16.04 -34.18
C THR A 245 24.84 16.77 -33.17
N SER A 246 24.39 16.91 -31.93
CA SER A 246 25.22 17.42 -30.83
C SER A 246 25.62 16.29 -29.89
N SER A 247 26.93 15.98 -29.81
CA SER A 247 27.49 15.12 -28.77
C SER A 247 28.04 16.02 -27.67
N THR A 248 27.33 16.06 -26.52
CA THR A 248 27.85 16.72 -25.32
C THR A 248 28.41 15.65 -24.38
N ALA A 249 29.73 15.60 -24.27
CA ALA A 249 30.40 14.87 -23.20
C ALA A 249 30.66 15.88 -22.06
N THR A 250 29.94 15.71 -20.95
CA THR A 250 30.20 16.48 -19.73
C THR A 250 30.96 15.57 -18.78
N ALA A 251 32.26 15.88 -18.61
CA ALA A 251 33.07 15.36 -17.53
C ALA A 251 32.97 16.34 -16.34
N SER A 252 32.51 15.86 -15.21
CA SER A 252 32.59 16.54 -13.91
C SER A 252 33.41 15.73 -12.95
#